data_a3824b0eda03870d9f740d7f86643df1
#
_entry.id   a3824b0eda03870d9f740d7f86643df1
#
_cell.length_a   1.000
_cell.length_b   1.000
_cell.length_c   1.000
_cell.angle_alpha   90.00
_cell.angle_beta   90.00
_cell.angle_gamma   90.00
#
_symmetry.space_group_name_H-M   'P 1'
#
loop_
_entity.id
_entity.type
_entity.pdbx_description
1 polymer ?
#
loop_
_entity_poly.entity_id
_entity_poly.type
_entity_poly.pdbx_seq_one_letter_code
_entity_poly.pdbx_strand_id
1 'polypeptide(L)'
;NAEIDQIGVSEMKGLSVIGNTGGFTSSINAYGAQLSNGYKVGLGQSGAAYMGGFSANDIMMLALDLDNDKLTIGRNGQWADGSGNANQTYANSTAAFTGLTSDLGYMPTHCMRDSAGNNSGTSHYNFGNGYFGTTAVSAAQNPDDGIGVFEYAPPTGYLAWCSKNLAESG
;
A
#
# COMPACT_ATOMS: atom_id res chain seq x y z
N ASN A 1 -5.40 -0.45 23.63
CA ASN A 1 -6.06 -1.24 22.57
C ASN A 1 -5.59 -0.67 21.24
N ALA A 2 -4.96 -1.50 20.42
CA ALA A 2 -4.38 -1.06 19.17
C ALA A 2 -5.49 -0.77 18.15
N GLU A 3 -5.51 0.44 17.64
CA GLU A 3 -6.25 0.77 16.42
C GLU A 3 -5.70 -0.09 15.29
N ILE A 4 -6.58 -0.79 14.59
CA ILE A 4 -6.21 -1.56 13.42
C ILE A 4 -6.60 -0.72 12.21
N ASP A 5 -5.66 0.08 11.74
CA ASP A 5 -5.74 0.81 10.50
C ASP A 5 -4.65 0.27 9.58
N GLN A 6 -5.05 -0.46 8.53
CA GLN A 6 -4.17 -1.23 7.67
C GLN A 6 -4.47 -0.94 6.20
N ILE A 7 -3.45 -0.59 5.46
CA ILE A 7 -3.54 -0.30 4.03
C ILE A 7 -2.59 -1.22 3.26
N GLY A 8 -3.05 -1.71 2.11
CA GLY A 8 -2.26 -2.58 1.27
C GLY A 8 -3.03 -3.08 0.06
N VAL A 9 -2.79 -4.33 -0.31
CA VAL A 9 -3.47 -5.03 -1.40
C VAL A 9 -4.04 -6.35 -0.92
N SER A 10 -5.13 -6.80 -1.53
CA SER A 10 -5.67 -8.15 -1.32
C SER A 10 -5.94 -8.85 -2.64
N GLU A 11 -5.86 -10.17 -2.64
CA GLU A 11 -6.30 -10.98 -3.76
C GLU A 11 -7.81 -10.86 -3.94
N MET A 12 -8.27 -10.83 -5.17
CA MET A 12 -9.71 -10.68 -5.48
C MET A 12 -10.56 -11.84 -4.94
N LYS A 13 -10.01 -13.04 -4.77
CA LYS A 13 -10.71 -14.18 -4.13
C LYS A 13 -10.93 -13.96 -2.62
N GLY A 14 -10.13 -13.12 -1.98
CA GLY A 14 -10.15 -12.93 -0.53
C GLY A 14 -11.25 -12.00 -0.02
N LEU A 15 -11.97 -11.32 -0.89
CA LEU A 15 -12.96 -10.31 -0.53
C LEU A 15 -14.07 -10.78 0.41
N SER A 16 -14.46 -12.04 0.34
CA SER A 16 -15.54 -12.58 1.18
C SER A 16 -15.13 -12.74 2.67
N VAL A 17 -13.87 -12.58 3.02
CA VAL A 17 -13.32 -12.89 4.34
C VAL A 17 -12.83 -11.65 5.09
N ILE A 18 -12.79 -10.47 4.46
CA ILE A 18 -12.33 -9.21 5.09
C ILE A 18 -13.29 -8.75 6.23
N GLY A 19 -14.40 -9.40 6.41
CA GLY A 19 -15.55 -8.88 7.16
C GLY A 19 -15.50 -9.01 8.67
N ASN A 20 -14.54 -9.64 9.35
CA ASN A 20 -14.99 -9.94 10.70
C ASN A 20 -14.08 -9.75 11.90
N THR A 21 -12.81 -9.68 11.96
CA THR A 21 -12.23 -9.49 13.33
C THR A 21 -10.74 -9.15 13.42
N GLY A 22 -10.00 -9.00 12.36
CA GLY A 22 -8.57 -8.88 12.55
C GLY A 22 -7.77 -8.15 11.45
N GLY A 23 -8.42 -7.46 10.54
CA GLY A 23 -7.68 -6.81 9.45
C GLY A 23 -7.06 -7.83 8.47
N PHE A 24 -5.87 -7.56 7.98
CA PHE A 24 -5.10 -8.40 7.06
C PHE A 24 -4.51 -9.64 7.74
N THR A 25 -5.26 -10.30 8.63
CA THR A 25 -4.76 -11.44 9.37
C THR A 25 -4.84 -12.74 8.57
N SER A 26 -4.24 -13.76 9.11
CA SER A 26 -3.82 -15.06 8.58
C SER A 26 -4.81 -15.87 7.73
N SER A 27 -6.02 -15.44 7.55
CA SER A 27 -7.05 -16.19 6.80
C SER A 27 -7.37 -15.65 5.41
N ILE A 28 -6.77 -14.53 5.01
CA ILE A 28 -6.98 -13.89 3.70
C ILE A 28 -5.63 -13.56 3.06
N ASN A 29 -5.59 -13.67 1.74
CA ASN A 29 -4.45 -13.23 0.96
C ASN A 29 -4.45 -11.70 0.83
N ALA A 30 -4.11 -11.02 1.92
CA ALA A 30 -3.95 -9.58 1.98
C ALA A 30 -2.57 -9.23 2.53
N TYR A 31 -1.98 -8.18 2.02
CA TYR A 31 -0.60 -7.78 2.25
C TYR A 31 -0.54 -6.26 2.40
N GLY A 32 -0.03 -5.77 3.51
CA GLY A 32 0.03 -4.33 3.73
C GLY A 32 0.80 -3.92 4.98
N ALA A 33 0.59 -2.70 5.43
CA ALA A 33 1.15 -2.19 6.68
C ALA A 33 0.06 -1.69 7.63
N GLN A 34 0.31 -1.88 8.91
CA GLN A 34 -0.44 -1.26 9.99
C GLN A 34 0.07 0.17 10.19
N LEU A 35 -0.83 1.16 10.12
CA LEU A 35 -0.43 2.55 10.12
C LEU A 35 0.13 3.03 11.46
N SER A 36 -0.37 2.52 12.58
CA SER A 36 0.05 2.97 13.92
C SER A 36 1.51 2.71 14.26
N ASN A 37 2.12 1.66 13.68
CA ASN A 37 3.48 1.24 14.00
C ASN A 37 4.36 0.90 12.79
N GLY A 38 3.80 0.91 11.56
CA GLY A 38 4.52 0.58 10.33
C GLY A 38 4.89 -0.90 10.21
N TYR A 39 4.26 -1.78 10.97
CA TYR A 39 4.49 -3.21 10.87
C TYR A 39 3.84 -3.78 9.61
N LYS A 40 4.55 -4.65 8.91
CA LYS A 40 3.93 -5.40 7.82
C LYS A 40 2.94 -6.42 8.38
N VAL A 41 1.77 -6.47 7.77
CA VAL A 41 0.66 -7.33 8.15
C VAL A 41 0.11 -8.05 6.93
N GLY A 42 -0.17 -9.32 7.06
CA GLY A 42 -0.66 -10.13 5.95
C GLY A 42 -0.59 -11.61 6.26
N LEU A 43 -0.82 -12.46 5.29
CA LEU A 43 -0.85 -13.91 5.42
C LEU A 43 0.39 -14.44 6.15
N GLY A 44 0.21 -14.97 7.36
CA GLY A 44 1.29 -15.52 8.19
C GLY A 44 2.25 -14.47 8.78
N GLN A 45 1.98 -13.19 8.59
CA GLN A 45 2.84 -12.09 9.05
C GLN A 45 2.02 -11.14 9.93
N SER A 46 1.89 -11.41 11.19
CA SER A 46 1.29 -10.49 12.15
C SER A 46 2.39 -9.79 12.93
N GLY A 47 2.53 -8.47 12.70
CA GLY A 47 3.33 -7.62 13.58
C GLY A 47 4.85 -7.69 13.42
N ALA A 48 5.37 -7.97 12.24
CA ALA A 48 6.80 -7.82 11.98
C ALA A 48 7.16 -6.36 11.68
N ALA A 49 8.14 -5.81 12.41
CA ALA A 49 8.65 -4.47 12.14
C ALA A 49 9.17 -4.38 10.70
N TYR A 50 8.77 -3.32 10.00
CA TYR A 50 9.16 -3.13 8.60
C TYR A 50 9.56 -1.69 8.32
N MET A 51 8.80 -0.73 8.80
CA MET A 51 9.06 0.70 8.72
C MET A 51 8.47 1.39 9.95
N GLY A 52 8.76 2.65 10.18
CA GLY A 52 8.13 3.43 11.26
C GLY A 52 6.65 3.69 10.99
N GLY A 53 5.88 3.93 12.04
CA GLY A 53 4.46 4.25 11.95
C GLY A 53 4.19 5.54 11.17
N PHE A 54 2.92 5.72 10.80
CA PHE A 54 2.44 6.88 10.06
C PHE A 54 1.81 7.90 11.01
N SER A 55 1.99 9.16 10.69
CA SER A 55 1.33 10.29 11.34
C SER A 55 0.21 10.86 10.46
N ALA A 56 -0.60 11.74 11.02
CA ALA A 56 -1.61 12.46 10.22
C ALA A 56 -0.91 13.24 9.07
N ASN A 57 -1.49 13.16 7.88
CA ASN A 57 -1.00 13.73 6.62
C ASN A 57 0.24 13.04 6.02
N ASP A 58 0.72 11.93 6.59
CA ASP A 58 1.71 11.12 5.89
C ASP A 58 1.09 10.48 4.64
N ILE A 59 1.89 10.38 3.58
CA ILE A 59 1.51 9.72 2.33
C ILE A 59 2.16 8.35 2.29
N MET A 60 1.34 7.30 2.34
CA MET A 60 1.78 5.93 2.12
C MET A 60 1.91 5.67 0.62
N MET A 61 3.01 5.04 0.24
CA MET A 61 3.27 4.63 -1.14
C MET A 61 3.28 3.10 -1.22
N LEU A 62 2.66 2.57 -2.27
CA LEU A 62 2.64 1.13 -2.57
C LEU A 62 3.20 0.91 -3.97
N ALA A 63 4.17 0.01 -4.09
CA ALA A 63 4.70 -0.46 -5.36
C ALA A 63 4.51 -1.98 -5.45
N LEU A 64 3.55 -2.40 -6.26
CA LEU A 64 3.23 -3.80 -6.54
C LEU A 64 3.94 -4.22 -7.82
N ASP A 65 4.80 -5.22 -7.73
CA ASP A 65 5.60 -5.77 -8.82
C ASP A 65 5.25 -7.26 -8.95
N LEU A 66 4.39 -7.58 -9.89
CA LEU A 66 3.91 -8.93 -10.14
C LEU A 66 4.88 -9.74 -11.02
N ASP A 67 5.80 -9.09 -11.71
CA ASP A 67 6.86 -9.77 -12.47
C ASP A 67 7.90 -10.39 -11.53
N ASN A 68 8.11 -9.78 -10.38
CA ASN A 68 9.02 -10.26 -9.34
C ASN A 68 8.30 -10.67 -8.05
N ASP A 69 6.99 -10.84 -8.09
CA ASP A 69 6.15 -11.33 -6.99
C ASP A 69 6.34 -10.57 -5.67
N LYS A 70 6.40 -9.23 -5.70
CA LYS A 70 6.71 -8.45 -4.51
C LYS A 70 5.84 -7.21 -4.33
N LEU A 71 5.63 -6.83 -3.06
CA LEU A 71 5.06 -5.57 -2.64
C LEU A 71 6.07 -4.80 -1.80
N THR A 72 6.37 -3.58 -2.21
CA THR A 72 7.21 -2.64 -1.45
C THR A 72 6.36 -1.46 -0.96
N ILE A 73 6.62 -1.02 0.26
CA ILE A 73 5.87 0.05 0.90
C ILE A 73 6.83 1.18 1.26
N GLY A 74 6.40 2.42 1.07
CA GLY A 74 7.14 3.61 1.41
C GLY A 74 6.27 4.66 2.11
N ARG A 75 6.92 5.73 2.56
CA ARG A 75 6.30 6.87 3.23
C ARG A 75 6.98 8.17 2.81
N ASN A 76 6.19 9.17 2.40
CA ASN A 76 6.64 10.54 2.12
C ASN A 76 7.84 10.61 1.15
N GLY A 77 7.78 9.86 0.06
CA GLY A 77 8.82 9.84 -0.98
C GLY A 77 9.99 8.91 -0.70
N GLN A 78 10.03 8.23 0.43
CA GLN A 78 11.09 7.29 0.80
C GLN A 78 10.56 5.88 1.00
N TRP A 79 11.37 4.88 0.68
CA TRP A 79 11.02 3.47 0.74
C TRP A 79 11.60 2.80 1.99
N ALA A 80 10.98 1.72 2.43
CA ALA A 80 11.38 1.04 3.65
C ALA A 80 12.69 0.27 3.51
N ASP A 81 13.50 0.28 4.59
CA ASP A 81 14.72 -0.51 4.71
C ASP A 81 14.48 -1.94 5.27
N GLY A 82 13.25 -2.22 5.70
CA GLY A 82 12.91 -3.50 6.35
C GLY A 82 13.35 -3.62 7.79
N SER A 83 14.00 -2.59 8.34
CA SER A 83 14.57 -2.58 9.70
C SER A 83 13.89 -1.54 10.62
N GLY A 84 12.77 -0.99 10.18
CA GLY A 84 11.99 -0.03 10.96
C GLY A 84 12.01 1.40 10.43
N ASN A 85 12.65 1.68 9.29
CA ASN A 85 12.71 3.03 8.74
C ASN A 85 12.23 3.10 7.29
N ALA A 86 11.70 4.26 6.90
CA ALA A 86 11.48 4.64 5.52
C ALA A 86 12.51 5.73 5.17
N ASN A 87 13.66 5.34 4.66
CA ASN A 87 14.81 6.20 4.43
C ASN A 87 15.62 5.82 3.17
N GLN A 88 15.06 4.94 2.31
CA GLN A 88 15.75 4.41 1.15
C GLN A 88 15.21 5.00 -0.16
N THR A 89 16.05 4.98 -1.21
CA THR A 89 15.56 4.99 -2.59
C THR A 89 14.88 3.66 -2.88
N TYR A 90 14.04 3.58 -3.92
CA TYR A 90 13.39 2.32 -4.28
C TYR A 90 14.41 1.21 -4.59
N ALA A 91 15.48 1.53 -5.30
CA ALA A 91 16.52 0.56 -5.66
C ALA A 91 17.21 -0.09 -4.45
N ASN A 92 17.28 0.61 -3.33
CA ASN A 92 17.90 0.13 -2.08
C ASN A 92 16.87 -0.33 -1.04
N SER A 93 15.60 -0.34 -1.40
CA SER A 93 14.53 -0.71 -0.47
C SER A 93 14.43 -2.22 -0.26
N THR A 94 13.80 -2.59 0.83
CA THR A 94 13.43 -3.99 1.13
C THR A 94 11.95 -4.19 0.87
N ALA A 95 11.58 -5.21 0.11
CA ALA A 95 10.18 -5.55 -0.10
C ALA A 95 9.52 -5.97 1.22
N ALA A 96 8.28 -5.51 1.44
CA ALA A 96 7.48 -5.93 2.59
C ALA A 96 7.10 -7.41 2.47
N PHE A 97 6.71 -7.80 1.27
CA PHE A 97 6.31 -9.18 0.94
C PHE A 97 6.94 -9.60 -0.38
N THR A 98 7.23 -10.90 -0.46
CA THR A 98 7.69 -11.60 -1.66
C THR A 98 6.89 -12.89 -1.85
N GLY A 99 6.89 -13.44 -3.05
CA GLY A 99 6.13 -14.64 -3.36
C GLY A 99 4.63 -14.38 -3.53
N LEU A 100 4.26 -13.18 -3.98
CA LEU A 100 2.90 -12.88 -4.39
C LEU A 100 2.62 -13.61 -5.71
N THR A 101 1.54 -14.38 -5.79
CA THR A 101 1.21 -15.12 -7.02
C THR A 101 0.56 -14.20 -8.04
N SER A 102 1.10 -14.18 -9.25
CA SER A 102 0.65 -13.28 -10.32
C SER A 102 -0.62 -13.72 -11.06
N ASP A 103 -1.03 -14.97 -10.89
CA ASP A 103 -2.25 -15.56 -11.47
C ASP A 103 -3.54 -15.10 -10.77
N LEU A 104 -3.39 -14.43 -9.65
CA LEU A 104 -4.49 -13.88 -8.86
C LEU A 104 -4.53 -12.36 -9.04
N GLY A 105 -5.68 -11.83 -9.40
CA GLY A 105 -5.87 -10.38 -9.43
C GLY A 105 -5.74 -9.79 -8.02
N TYR A 106 -5.10 -8.63 -7.93
CA TYR A 106 -4.98 -7.84 -6.70
C TYR A 106 -5.81 -6.58 -6.78
N MET A 107 -6.23 -6.10 -5.62
CA MET A 107 -6.94 -4.83 -5.49
C MET A 107 -6.41 -4.04 -4.29
N PRO A 108 -6.39 -2.70 -4.37
CA PRO A 108 -6.12 -1.86 -3.21
C PRO A 108 -7.14 -2.13 -2.11
N THR A 109 -6.67 -2.27 -0.90
CA THR A 109 -7.54 -2.63 0.24
C THR A 109 -7.17 -1.81 1.45
N HIS A 110 -8.19 -1.34 2.14
CA HIS A 110 -8.08 -0.64 3.41
C HIS A 110 -8.98 -1.29 4.45
N CYS A 111 -8.45 -1.56 5.62
CA CYS A 111 -9.19 -2.04 6.77
C CYS A 111 -9.02 -1.05 7.91
N MET A 112 -10.09 -0.38 8.30
CA MET A 112 -10.13 0.52 9.47
C MET A 112 -10.91 -0.13 10.61
N ARG A 113 -10.30 -0.16 11.78
CA ARG A 113 -10.97 -0.57 13.01
C ARG A 113 -10.34 0.13 14.20
N ASP A 114 -11.14 0.87 14.97
CA ASP A 114 -10.75 1.22 16.32
C ASP A 114 -11.28 0.19 17.34
N SER A 115 -10.73 0.23 18.54
CA SER A 115 -11.11 -0.67 19.63
C SER A 115 -12.49 -0.37 20.21
N ALA A 116 -13.07 0.77 19.88
CA ALA A 116 -14.37 1.23 20.37
C ALA A 116 -15.47 1.10 19.30
N GLY A 117 -15.13 0.64 18.09
CA GLY A 117 -16.06 0.57 16.97
C GLY A 117 -16.30 1.91 16.28
N ASN A 118 -15.51 2.93 16.60
CA ASN A 118 -15.58 4.24 15.95
C ASN A 118 -14.51 4.32 14.88
N ASN A 119 -14.90 4.31 13.62
CA ASN A 119 -14.02 4.56 12.48
C ASN A 119 -13.92 6.08 12.29
N SER A 120 -12.91 6.72 12.84
CA SER A 120 -12.77 8.18 12.81
C SER A 120 -11.70 8.70 11.88
N GLY A 121 -10.99 7.83 11.17
CA GLY A 121 -9.98 8.22 10.19
C GLY A 121 -10.56 8.53 8.81
N THR A 122 -9.96 9.48 8.09
CA THR A 122 -10.22 9.71 6.67
C THR A 122 -8.95 9.41 5.89
N SER A 123 -9.05 8.49 4.92
CA SER A 123 -7.97 8.20 3.99
C SER A 123 -8.37 8.63 2.58
N HIS A 124 -7.44 9.28 1.90
CA HIS A 124 -7.60 9.68 0.51
C HIS A 124 -6.64 8.88 -0.36
N TYR A 125 -7.08 8.50 -1.55
CA TYR A 125 -6.32 7.67 -2.47
C TYR A 125 -6.01 8.41 -3.76
N ASN A 126 -4.77 8.30 -4.21
CA ASN A 126 -4.33 8.77 -5.52
C ASN A 126 -3.83 7.58 -6.34
N PHE A 127 -4.57 7.21 -7.37
CA PHE A 127 -4.20 6.19 -8.35
C PHE A 127 -3.71 6.82 -9.68
N GLY A 128 -3.22 8.07 -9.62
CA GLY A 128 -2.77 8.83 -10.77
C GLY A 128 -3.70 9.97 -11.16
N ASN A 129 -4.73 10.27 -10.39
CA ASN A 129 -5.65 11.39 -10.66
C ASN A 129 -5.10 12.76 -10.21
N GLY A 130 -3.96 12.81 -9.51
CA GLY A 130 -3.33 14.04 -9.05
C GLY A 130 -3.97 14.70 -7.84
N TYR A 131 -4.83 13.99 -7.11
CA TYR A 131 -5.54 14.54 -5.96
C TYR A 131 -5.63 13.55 -4.80
N PHE A 132 -5.65 14.10 -3.58
CA PHE A 132 -6.07 13.45 -2.36
C PHE A 132 -7.41 14.06 -1.92
N GLY A 133 -8.52 13.38 -2.25
CA GLY A 133 -9.85 13.97 -2.14
C GLY A 133 -9.99 15.17 -3.07
N THR A 134 -10.13 16.38 -2.49
CA THR A 134 -10.20 17.66 -3.24
C THR A 134 -8.88 18.42 -3.27
N THR A 135 -7.83 17.92 -2.60
CA THR A 135 -6.53 18.58 -2.52
C THR A 135 -5.63 18.05 -3.63
N ALA A 136 -5.17 18.95 -4.50
CA ALA A 136 -4.21 18.61 -5.55
C ALA A 136 -2.85 18.25 -4.92
N VAL A 137 -2.09 17.38 -5.59
CA VAL A 137 -0.69 17.13 -5.26
C VAL A 137 0.11 18.44 -5.36
N SER A 138 1.08 18.61 -4.47
CA SER A 138 1.87 19.85 -4.38
C SER A 138 3.05 19.87 -5.36
N ALA A 139 3.59 18.69 -5.67
CA ALA A 139 4.75 18.51 -6.54
C ALA A 139 4.47 17.39 -7.55
N ALA A 140 3.77 17.71 -8.63
CA ALA A 140 3.32 16.73 -9.62
C ALA A 140 4.49 15.93 -10.22
N GLN A 141 4.44 14.62 -10.03
CA GLN A 141 5.38 13.63 -10.58
C GLN A 141 4.61 12.62 -11.43
N ASN A 142 5.23 12.18 -12.53
CA ASN A 142 4.62 11.24 -13.45
C ASN A 142 5.40 9.92 -13.49
N PRO A 143 4.75 8.77 -13.75
CA PRO A 143 5.42 7.56 -14.18
C PRO A 143 6.16 7.76 -15.51
N ASP A 144 7.02 6.82 -15.87
CA ASP A 144 7.82 6.88 -17.10
C ASP A 144 6.97 6.92 -18.40
N ASP A 145 5.77 6.35 -18.37
CA ASP A 145 4.78 6.40 -19.47
C ASP A 145 3.99 7.72 -19.56
N GLY A 146 4.17 8.61 -18.58
CA GLY A 146 3.47 9.89 -18.49
C GLY A 146 1.98 9.78 -18.10
N ILE A 147 1.50 8.58 -17.74
CA ILE A 147 0.10 8.35 -17.37
C ILE A 147 -0.07 8.37 -15.86
N GLY A 148 -0.70 9.41 -15.37
CA GLY A 148 -0.93 9.59 -13.93
C GLY A 148 -0.09 10.70 -13.33
N VAL A 149 -0.58 11.25 -12.22
CA VAL A 149 0.04 12.35 -11.48
C VAL A 149 0.06 12.01 -9.99
N PHE A 150 1.25 12.01 -9.40
CA PHE A 150 1.50 11.65 -8.01
C PHE A 150 2.26 12.75 -7.27
N GLU A 151 2.23 12.75 -5.93
CA GLU A 151 3.03 13.65 -5.10
C GLU A 151 4.52 13.31 -5.14
N TYR A 152 4.86 12.01 -5.21
CA TYR A 152 6.22 11.50 -5.30
C TYR A 152 6.39 10.66 -6.56
N ALA A 153 7.56 10.72 -7.16
CA ALA A 153 7.85 9.97 -8.38
C ALA A 153 7.68 8.46 -8.17
N PRO A 154 6.85 7.79 -8.98
CA PRO A 154 6.82 6.35 -9.02
C PRO A 154 8.22 5.78 -9.36
N PRO A 155 8.58 4.60 -8.87
CA PRO A 155 9.84 3.98 -9.28
C PRO A 155 9.85 3.71 -10.80
N THR A 156 11.03 3.77 -11.41
CA THR A 156 11.21 3.47 -12.84
C THR A 156 10.61 2.10 -13.19
N GLY A 157 9.86 2.05 -14.28
CA GLY A 157 9.15 0.87 -14.76
C GLY A 157 7.79 0.60 -14.11
N TYR A 158 7.41 1.38 -13.09
CA TYR A 158 6.08 1.26 -12.48
C TYR A 158 5.07 2.17 -13.17
N LEU A 159 3.86 1.65 -13.33
CA LEU A 159 2.74 2.34 -13.95
C LEU A 159 1.71 2.76 -12.89
N ALA A 160 0.92 3.77 -13.21
CA ALA A 160 -0.24 4.12 -12.41
C ALA A 160 -1.26 2.98 -12.41
N TRP A 161 -1.80 2.65 -11.25
CA TRP A 161 -2.86 1.64 -11.14
C TRP A 161 -4.21 2.23 -11.58
N CYS A 162 -4.39 2.41 -12.85
CA CYS A 162 -5.57 3.00 -13.45
C CYS A 162 -6.06 2.20 -14.66
N SER A 163 -7.31 2.44 -15.05
CA SER A 163 -7.95 1.70 -16.16
C SER A 163 -7.24 1.85 -17.50
N LYS A 164 -6.55 2.95 -17.74
CA LYS A 164 -5.81 3.15 -18.98
C LYS A 164 -4.64 2.17 -19.10
N ASN A 165 -3.91 1.95 -18.01
CA ASN A 165 -2.79 1.01 -17.99
C ASN A 165 -3.25 -0.45 -17.97
N LEU A 166 -4.41 -0.74 -17.37
CA LEU A 166 -4.98 -2.09 -17.38
C LEU A 166 -5.46 -2.51 -18.78
N ALA A 167 -5.90 -1.58 -19.61
CA ALA A 167 -6.39 -1.88 -20.96
C ALA A 167 -5.27 -2.25 -21.96
N GLU A 168 -4.03 -1.90 -21.65
CA GLU A 168 -2.87 -2.19 -22.50
C GLU A 168 -2.21 -3.54 -22.16
N SER A 169 -2.65 -4.19 -21.09
CA SER A 169 -2.11 -5.46 -20.58
C SER A 169 -2.93 -6.68 -20.99
N GLY A 170 -3.93 -6.52 -21.85
CA GLY A 170 -4.85 -7.55 -22.32
C GLY A 170 -4.62 -7.98 -23.76
#